data_34ef8dcf0e7b3990d2a98f6e98e8c606
#
_entry.id   34ef8dcf0e7b3990d2a98f6e98e8c606
#
_cell.length_a   1.000
_cell.length_b   1.000
_cell.length_c   1.000
_cell.angle_alpha   90.00
_cell.angle_beta   90.00
_cell.angle_gamma   90.00
#
_symmetry.space_group_name_H-M   'P 1'
#
loop_
_entity.id
_entity.type
_entity.pdbx_description
1 polymer ?
#
loop_
_entity_poly.entity_id
_entity_poly.type
_entity_poly.pdbx_seq_one_letter_code
_entity_poly.pdbx_strand_id
1 'polypeptide(L)'
;MKIAIIGTGAYGLALGSMFSLKNNDIIMWSKFENEVNDLKTNRKFKGIDLPKNIKYTTDMELCIKKSDLIVIAIPVAFIKNTIEELKKYYHNTPILIASKGIEQNTNLFAIDIIKNNMNVKEIGVIAGGTFATDMLKREPMGLTLATSSNNLKNIVLNTLENKYLKIQTTKDIIGVEICSSVKNIMAIASGIIDGLNYGESTKYLFITEAIYEIRNLINLFSGNKKTILTYAGIDDICMTCSTANSRNYTLGVLIGNNNSEEDINNYKKETTIEGLYTTKSFYDLITVKNINCPLISIIYKILYENEKPTKIIEYLLNKKKTF
;
A
#
# COMPACT_ATOMS: atom_id res chain seq x y z
N MET A 1 14.22 -21.26 -2.75
CA MET A 1 14.77 -20.22 -1.87
C MET A 1 13.93 -20.15 -0.60
N LYS A 2 14.52 -19.68 0.50
CA LYS A 2 13.80 -19.43 1.75
C LYS A 2 13.35 -17.97 1.81
N ILE A 3 12.04 -17.73 1.94
CA ILE A 3 11.44 -16.41 2.00
C ILE A 3 10.84 -16.19 3.39
N ALA A 4 11.31 -15.18 4.09
CA ALA A 4 10.71 -14.72 5.34
C ALA A 4 9.72 -13.61 5.07
N ILE A 5 8.48 -13.71 5.57
CA ILE A 5 7.47 -12.65 5.43
C ILE A 5 7.11 -12.15 6.81
N ILE A 6 7.34 -10.87 7.05
CA ILE A 6 7.01 -10.20 8.30
C ILE A 6 5.62 -9.58 8.17
N GLY A 7 4.64 -10.25 8.75
CA GLY A 7 3.22 -9.89 8.69
C GLY A 7 2.34 -10.96 8.07
N THR A 8 1.28 -11.33 8.78
CA THR A 8 0.25 -12.31 8.41
C THR A 8 -1.09 -11.66 8.07
N GLY A 9 -1.09 -10.34 7.84
CA GLY A 9 -2.26 -9.64 7.33
C GLY A 9 -2.62 -10.08 5.90
N ALA A 10 -3.78 -9.63 5.41
CA ALA A 10 -4.33 -10.04 4.11
C ALA A 10 -3.31 -10.01 2.96
N TYR A 11 -2.54 -8.92 2.83
CA TYR A 11 -1.57 -8.75 1.75
C TYR A 11 -0.32 -9.64 1.94
N GLY A 12 0.14 -9.81 3.20
CA GLY A 12 1.22 -10.74 3.53
C GLY A 12 0.87 -12.18 3.17
N LEU A 13 -0.33 -12.65 3.55
CA LEU A 13 -0.83 -13.98 3.21
C LEU A 13 -0.94 -14.19 1.69
N ALA A 14 -1.42 -13.18 0.98
CA ALA A 14 -1.53 -13.22 -0.47
C ALA A 14 -0.16 -13.31 -1.16
N LEU A 15 0.82 -12.50 -0.73
CA LEU A 15 2.20 -12.60 -1.23
C LEU A 15 2.83 -13.96 -0.89
N GLY A 16 2.65 -14.44 0.34
CA GLY A 16 3.13 -15.78 0.75
C GLY A 16 2.56 -16.89 -0.15
N SER A 17 1.27 -16.80 -0.48
CA SER A 17 0.62 -17.72 -1.41
C SER A 17 1.25 -17.64 -2.82
N MET A 18 1.53 -16.45 -3.34
CA MET A 18 2.18 -16.29 -4.64
C MET A 18 3.62 -16.80 -4.64
N PHE A 19 4.42 -16.49 -3.62
CA PHE A 19 5.78 -17.03 -3.47
C PHE A 19 5.80 -18.57 -3.39
N SER A 20 4.78 -19.17 -2.78
CA SER A 20 4.68 -20.61 -2.62
C SER A 20 4.52 -21.38 -3.94
N LEU A 21 4.02 -20.71 -5.01
CA LEU A 21 3.83 -21.30 -6.34
C LEU A 21 5.16 -21.68 -7.03
N LYS A 22 6.28 -21.13 -6.59
CA LYS A 22 7.63 -21.36 -7.12
C LYS A 22 8.45 -22.33 -6.27
N ASN A 23 7.80 -23.17 -5.48
CA ASN A 23 8.44 -24.14 -4.59
C ASN A 23 9.44 -23.51 -3.58
N ASN A 24 9.17 -22.28 -3.15
CA ASN A 24 9.95 -21.64 -2.11
C ASN A 24 9.52 -22.15 -0.72
N ASP A 25 10.47 -22.18 0.23
CA ASP A 25 10.20 -22.41 1.65
C ASP A 25 9.77 -21.09 2.29
N ILE A 26 8.49 -20.97 2.64
CA ILE A 26 7.89 -19.73 3.14
C ILE A 26 7.71 -19.84 4.65
N ILE A 27 8.25 -18.87 5.37
CA ILE A 27 8.00 -18.70 6.81
C ILE A 27 7.43 -17.30 7.01
N MET A 28 6.26 -17.23 7.68
CA MET A 28 5.58 -15.99 8.00
C MET A 28 5.60 -15.73 9.49
N TRP A 29 5.95 -14.51 9.86
CA TRP A 29 5.98 -14.05 11.23
C TRP A 29 4.78 -13.17 11.56
N SER A 30 4.16 -13.42 12.72
CA SER A 30 3.22 -12.50 13.34
C SER A 30 3.61 -12.28 14.80
N LYS A 31 3.37 -11.08 15.32
CA LYS A 31 3.52 -10.78 16.74
C LYS A 31 2.48 -11.49 17.62
N PHE A 32 1.34 -11.90 17.03
CA PHE A 32 0.18 -12.40 17.74
C PHE A 32 0.11 -13.92 17.69
N GLU A 33 0.22 -14.56 18.85
CA GLU A 33 0.23 -16.02 18.96
C GLU A 33 -1.11 -16.65 18.55
N ASN A 34 -2.22 -16.03 18.90
CA ASN A 34 -3.56 -16.48 18.51
C ASN A 34 -3.71 -16.51 16.97
N GLU A 35 -3.20 -15.51 16.26
CA GLU A 35 -3.22 -15.43 14.80
C GLU A 35 -2.39 -16.56 14.18
N VAL A 36 -1.17 -16.78 14.71
CA VAL A 36 -0.29 -17.88 14.27
C VAL A 36 -0.94 -19.24 14.50
N ASN A 37 -1.59 -19.46 15.65
CA ASN A 37 -2.26 -20.72 15.97
C ASN A 37 -3.48 -20.96 15.07
N ASP A 38 -4.28 -19.93 14.81
CA ASP A 38 -5.40 -20.00 13.85
C ASP A 38 -4.91 -20.37 12.44
N LEU A 39 -3.87 -19.70 11.95
CA LEU A 39 -3.30 -19.98 10.62
C LEU A 39 -2.68 -21.37 10.51
N LYS A 40 -2.10 -21.91 11.60
CA LYS A 40 -1.59 -23.29 11.63
C LYS A 40 -2.71 -24.32 11.56
N THR A 41 -3.83 -24.06 12.25
CA THR A 41 -4.95 -24.98 12.40
C THR A 41 -5.89 -24.92 11.21
N ASN A 42 -6.41 -23.75 10.92
CA ASN A 42 -7.49 -23.55 9.94
C ASN A 42 -6.97 -23.38 8.51
N ARG A 43 -5.76 -22.82 8.34
CA ARG A 43 -5.14 -22.56 7.01
C ARG A 43 -6.09 -21.91 6.01
N LYS A 44 -6.87 -20.95 6.47
CA LYS A 44 -7.85 -20.20 5.65
C LYS A 44 -7.76 -18.71 5.87
N PHE A 45 -8.05 -17.96 4.82
CA PHE A 45 -8.29 -16.52 4.91
C PHE A 45 -9.55 -16.18 4.11
N LYS A 46 -10.58 -15.61 4.77
CA LYS A 46 -11.90 -15.31 4.16
C LYS A 46 -12.47 -16.49 3.36
N GLY A 47 -12.39 -17.70 3.90
CA GLY A 47 -12.88 -18.92 3.26
C GLY A 47 -11.97 -19.51 2.17
N ILE A 48 -10.87 -18.85 1.80
CA ILE A 48 -9.92 -19.32 0.80
C ILE A 48 -8.81 -20.13 1.48
N ASP A 49 -8.51 -21.31 0.97
CA ASP A 49 -7.47 -22.17 1.51
C ASP A 49 -6.06 -21.59 1.24
N LEU A 50 -5.22 -21.59 2.27
CA LEU A 50 -3.82 -21.18 2.19
C LEU A 50 -2.90 -22.37 1.88
N PRO A 51 -1.79 -22.17 1.13
CA PRO A 51 -0.86 -23.23 0.77
C PRO A 51 -0.29 -23.97 1.99
N LYS A 52 -0.26 -25.30 1.91
CA LYS A 52 0.21 -26.16 3.02
C LYS A 52 1.70 -26.01 3.33
N ASN A 53 2.50 -25.58 2.38
CA ASN A 53 3.95 -25.39 2.52
C ASN A 53 4.34 -24.06 3.20
N ILE A 54 3.39 -23.21 3.58
CA ILE A 54 3.65 -22.01 4.37
C ILE A 54 3.73 -22.37 5.84
N LYS A 55 4.80 -21.96 6.52
CA LYS A 55 4.99 -22.08 7.97
C LYS A 55 4.69 -20.75 8.65
N TYR A 56 4.15 -20.79 9.87
CA TYR A 56 3.81 -19.60 10.66
C TYR A 56 4.51 -19.65 12.02
N THR A 57 5.02 -18.51 12.49
CA THR A 57 5.76 -18.42 13.76
C THR A 57 5.64 -17.06 14.41
N THR A 58 5.76 -16.99 15.73
CA THR A 58 5.98 -15.75 16.49
C THR A 58 7.46 -15.47 16.77
N ASP A 59 8.34 -16.43 16.46
CA ASP A 59 9.77 -16.32 16.66
C ASP A 59 10.42 -15.62 15.45
N MET A 60 10.93 -14.40 15.67
CA MET A 60 11.56 -13.57 14.63
C MET A 60 12.87 -14.21 14.14
N GLU A 61 13.69 -14.75 15.05
CA GLU A 61 14.95 -15.38 14.67
C GLU A 61 14.71 -16.59 13.75
N LEU A 62 13.80 -17.47 14.14
CA LEU A 62 13.43 -18.65 13.33
C LEU A 62 12.92 -18.23 11.95
N CYS A 63 12.12 -17.16 11.89
CA CYS A 63 11.56 -16.66 10.65
C CYS A 63 12.66 -16.25 9.67
N ILE A 64 13.58 -15.37 10.09
CA ILE A 64 14.56 -14.75 9.18
C ILE A 64 15.88 -15.52 9.04
N LYS A 65 16.15 -16.50 9.92
CA LYS A 65 17.38 -17.30 9.91
C LYS A 65 17.61 -17.98 8.56
N LYS A 66 18.74 -17.68 7.92
CA LYS A 66 19.11 -18.21 6.60
C LYS A 66 18.08 -17.92 5.50
N SER A 67 17.32 -16.82 5.59
CA SER A 67 16.43 -16.40 4.51
C SER A 67 17.23 -15.74 3.39
N ASP A 68 16.81 -16.03 2.15
CA ASP A 68 17.34 -15.41 0.93
C ASP A 68 16.68 -14.05 0.64
N LEU A 69 15.47 -13.84 1.19
CA LEU A 69 14.69 -12.62 1.08
C LEU A 69 13.84 -12.42 2.33
N ILE A 70 13.79 -11.18 2.83
CA ILE A 70 12.85 -10.73 3.86
C ILE A 70 11.83 -9.80 3.22
N VAL A 71 10.54 -10.12 3.37
CA VAL A 71 9.42 -9.29 2.89
C VAL A 71 8.73 -8.63 4.07
N ILE A 72 8.65 -7.29 4.07
CA ILE A 72 7.95 -6.51 5.12
C ILE A 72 6.54 -6.22 4.63
N ALA A 73 5.53 -6.82 5.25
CA ALA A 73 4.12 -6.71 4.88
C ALA A 73 3.23 -6.38 6.09
N ILE A 74 3.67 -5.43 6.90
CA ILE A 74 2.96 -4.88 8.08
C ILE A 74 2.58 -3.41 7.83
N PRO A 75 1.58 -2.85 8.54
CA PRO A 75 1.27 -1.43 8.45
C PRO A 75 2.49 -0.57 8.83
N VAL A 76 2.68 0.56 8.12
CA VAL A 76 3.87 1.43 8.27
C VAL A 76 4.08 1.87 9.72
N ALA A 77 3.01 2.16 10.46
CA ALA A 77 3.07 2.55 11.87
C ALA A 77 3.79 1.55 12.80
N PHE A 78 3.89 0.28 12.38
CA PHE A 78 4.55 -0.76 13.17
C PHE A 78 5.96 -1.11 12.68
N ILE A 79 6.41 -0.56 11.55
CA ILE A 79 7.70 -0.90 10.94
C ILE A 79 8.83 -0.60 11.92
N LYS A 80 8.90 0.59 12.50
CA LYS A 80 9.98 0.99 13.41
C LYS A 80 10.17 0.01 14.56
N ASN A 81 9.09 -0.32 15.28
CA ASN A 81 9.17 -1.25 16.41
C ASN A 81 9.53 -2.68 15.98
N THR A 82 9.04 -3.11 14.82
CA THR A 82 9.34 -4.46 14.29
C THR A 82 10.79 -4.56 13.84
N ILE A 83 11.35 -3.49 13.24
CA ILE A 83 12.74 -3.44 12.82
C ILE A 83 13.71 -3.48 14.02
N GLU A 84 13.34 -2.91 15.18
CA GLU A 84 14.14 -3.01 16.41
C GLU A 84 14.32 -4.46 16.88
N GLU A 85 13.33 -5.31 16.63
CA GLU A 85 13.43 -6.75 16.91
C GLU A 85 14.20 -7.47 15.80
N LEU A 86 13.83 -7.22 14.55
CA LEU A 86 14.40 -7.88 13.37
C LEU A 86 15.92 -7.64 13.28
N LYS A 87 16.41 -6.44 13.58
CA LYS A 87 17.84 -6.09 13.48
C LYS A 87 18.75 -6.93 14.37
N LYS A 88 18.23 -7.53 15.45
CA LYS A 88 19.00 -8.39 16.35
C LYS A 88 19.51 -9.66 15.65
N TYR A 89 18.79 -10.09 14.62
CA TYR A 89 19.04 -11.36 13.89
C TYR A 89 19.33 -11.13 12.40
N TYR A 90 19.44 -9.88 11.97
CA TYR A 90 19.63 -9.51 10.57
C TYR A 90 21.07 -9.70 10.11
N HIS A 91 21.28 -10.37 8.97
CA HIS A 91 22.58 -10.67 8.40
C HIS A 91 22.69 -10.28 6.91
N ASN A 92 22.45 -9.01 6.57
CA ASN A 92 22.54 -8.49 5.19
C ASN A 92 21.62 -9.17 4.15
N THR A 93 20.56 -9.83 4.58
CA THR A 93 19.55 -10.40 3.69
C THR A 93 18.82 -9.28 2.93
N PRO A 94 18.59 -9.38 1.61
CA PRO A 94 17.80 -8.42 0.85
C PRO A 94 16.42 -8.20 1.45
N ILE A 95 15.94 -6.96 1.49
CA ILE A 95 14.63 -6.57 2.03
C ILE A 95 13.71 -6.07 0.92
N LEU A 96 12.53 -6.64 0.81
CA LEU A 96 11.43 -6.22 -0.04
C LEU A 96 10.31 -5.62 0.81
N ILE A 97 9.98 -4.35 0.61
CA ILE A 97 8.91 -3.66 1.30
C ILE A 97 7.62 -3.80 0.50
N ALA A 98 6.59 -4.37 1.10
CA ALA A 98 5.23 -4.48 0.57
C ALA A 98 4.23 -3.63 1.37
N SER A 99 4.69 -2.97 2.42
CA SER A 99 3.93 -2.00 3.21
C SER A 99 3.62 -0.75 2.38
N LYS A 100 2.48 -0.14 2.64
CA LYS A 100 2.01 1.06 1.93
C LYS A 100 1.78 2.19 2.93
N GLY A 101 2.00 3.44 2.51
CA GLY A 101 1.73 4.62 3.33
C GLY A 101 2.99 5.32 3.85
N ILE A 102 2.75 6.28 4.72
CA ILE A 102 3.75 7.15 5.32
C ILE A 102 3.54 7.16 6.84
N GLU A 103 4.62 7.16 7.62
CA GLU A 103 4.54 7.16 9.08
C GLU A 103 4.01 8.50 9.59
N GLN A 104 3.12 8.43 10.59
CA GLN A 104 2.63 9.62 11.27
C GLN A 104 3.76 10.28 12.07
N ASN A 105 3.67 11.59 12.24
CA ASN A 105 4.59 12.44 12.98
C ASN A 105 5.99 12.62 12.37
N THR A 106 6.56 11.61 11.73
CA THR A 106 7.87 11.70 11.08
C THR A 106 7.78 12.03 9.59
N ASN A 107 6.63 11.72 8.97
CA ASN A 107 6.39 11.83 7.54
C ASN A 107 7.41 11.03 6.69
N LEU A 108 7.95 9.94 7.23
CA LEU A 108 8.89 9.06 6.55
C LEU A 108 8.17 7.96 5.79
N PHE A 109 8.64 7.65 4.60
CA PHE A 109 8.25 6.45 3.88
C PHE A 109 8.83 5.19 4.51
N ALA A 110 8.25 4.04 4.20
CA ALA A 110 8.68 2.77 4.78
C ALA A 110 10.16 2.48 4.56
N ILE A 111 10.69 2.82 3.38
CA ILE A 111 12.12 2.66 3.07
C ILE A 111 13.01 3.53 3.95
N ASP A 112 12.60 4.78 4.22
CA ASP A 112 13.38 5.69 5.05
C ASP A 112 13.42 5.23 6.50
N ILE A 113 12.29 4.73 7.02
CA ILE A 113 12.22 4.16 8.36
C ILE A 113 13.23 3.01 8.50
N ILE A 114 13.26 2.11 7.52
CA ILE A 114 14.17 0.94 7.57
C ILE A 114 15.63 1.40 7.46
N LYS A 115 15.97 2.26 6.50
CA LYS A 115 17.33 2.76 6.31
C LYS A 115 17.87 3.57 7.50
N ASN A 116 17.00 4.32 8.16
CA ASN A 116 17.39 5.11 9.34
C ASN A 116 17.66 4.24 10.58
N ASN A 117 17.10 3.02 10.63
CA ASN A 117 17.23 2.14 11.79
C ASN A 117 18.13 0.93 11.55
N MET A 118 18.44 0.59 10.29
CA MET A 118 19.26 -0.56 9.92
C MET A 118 20.14 -0.26 8.71
N ASN A 119 21.36 -0.81 8.72
CA ASN A 119 22.23 -0.78 7.52
C ASN A 119 21.82 -1.88 6.54
N VAL A 120 20.92 -1.54 5.60
CA VAL A 120 20.43 -2.48 4.58
C VAL A 120 21.03 -2.12 3.23
N LYS A 121 21.84 -3.05 2.66
CA LYS A 121 22.50 -2.85 1.37
C LYS A 121 21.56 -3.02 0.18
N GLU A 122 20.66 -3.98 0.26
CA GLU A 122 19.77 -4.37 -0.83
C GLU A 122 18.32 -4.25 -0.39
N ILE A 123 17.66 -3.21 -0.87
CA ILE A 123 16.30 -2.88 -0.49
C ILE A 123 15.48 -2.45 -1.70
N GLY A 124 14.19 -2.76 -1.68
CA GLY A 124 13.25 -2.34 -2.71
C GLY A 124 11.83 -2.32 -2.19
N VAL A 125 10.95 -1.76 -2.99
CA VAL A 125 9.51 -1.63 -2.72
C VAL A 125 8.73 -2.33 -3.80
N ILE A 126 7.66 -3.04 -3.45
CA ILE A 126 6.74 -3.65 -4.40
C ILE A 126 5.31 -3.14 -4.15
N ALA A 127 4.65 -2.71 -5.22
CA ALA A 127 3.28 -2.21 -5.18
C ALA A 127 2.56 -2.45 -6.51
N GLY A 128 1.23 -2.39 -6.51
CA GLY A 128 0.40 -2.51 -7.70
C GLY A 128 -1.06 -2.73 -7.39
N GLY A 129 -1.90 -2.68 -8.41
CA GLY A 129 -3.34 -2.85 -8.35
C GLY A 129 -3.73 -4.30 -8.06
N THR A 130 -3.71 -4.68 -6.78
CA THR A 130 -4.01 -6.05 -6.37
C THR A 130 -4.80 -6.08 -5.08
N PHE A 131 -5.96 -6.75 -5.08
CA PHE A 131 -6.61 -7.15 -3.85
C PHE A 131 -6.07 -8.49 -3.37
N ALA A 132 -5.90 -8.64 -2.07
CA ALA A 132 -5.40 -9.88 -1.47
C ALA A 132 -6.26 -11.10 -1.83
N THR A 133 -7.57 -10.94 -1.92
CA THR A 133 -8.51 -11.98 -2.33
C THR A 133 -8.29 -12.45 -3.76
N ASP A 134 -8.00 -11.52 -4.69
CA ASP A 134 -7.78 -11.84 -6.09
C ASP A 134 -6.44 -12.55 -6.28
N MET A 135 -5.40 -12.10 -5.54
CA MET A 135 -4.13 -12.83 -5.47
C MET A 135 -4.30 -14.26 -4.99
N LEU A 136 -5.07 -14.47 -3.91
CA LEU A 136 -5.34 -15.80 -3.37
C LEU A 136 -6.13 -16.69 -4.34
N LYS A 137 -7.04 -16.10 -5.12
CA LYS A 137 -7.78 -16.77 -6.21
C LYS A 137 -6.95 -16.99 -7.46
N ARG A 138 -5.71 -16.46 -7.51
CA ARG A 138 -4.80 -16.55 -8.66
C ARG A 138 -5.35 -15.86 -9.91
N GLU A 139 -6.04 -14.72 -9.74
CA GLU A 139 -6.43 -13.87 -10.84
C GLU A 139 -5.19 -13.23 -11.49
N PRO A 140 -5.18 -13.00 -12.82
CA PRO A 140 -4.07 -12.32 -13.49
C PRO A 140 -3.91 -10.87 -13.01
N MET A 141 -2.68 -10.48 -12.63
CA MET A 141 -2.42 -9.14 -12.07
C MET A 141 -0.99 -8.68 -12.33
N GLY A 142 -0.74 -7.39 -12.04
CA GLY A 142 0.56 -6.76 -12.19
C GLY A 142 1.08 -6.12 -10.90
N LEU A 143 2.39 -6.24 -10.66
CA LEU A 143 3.10 -5.50 -9.62
C LEU A 143 4.28 -4.74 -10.20
N THR A 144 4.65 -3.63 -9.58
CA THR A 144 5.85 -2.88 -9.88
C THR A 144 6.86 -3.07 -8.76
N LEU A 145 8.03 -3.57 -9.09
CA LEU A 145 9.19 -3.65 -8.21
C LEU A 145 10.10 -2.46 -8.45
N ALA A 146 10.33 -1.66 -7.43
CA ALA A 146 11.27 -0.56 -7.44
C ALA A 146 12.50 -0.89 -6.60
N THR A 147 13.66 -1.01 -7.24
CA THR A 147 14.96 -1.25 -6.57
C THR A 147 16.13 -0.87 -7.45
N SER A 148 17.23 -0.40 -6.84
CA SER A 148 18.51 -0.24 -7.51
C SER A 148 19.40 -1.48 -7.44
N SER A 149 19.07 -2.49 -6.61
CA SER A 149 19.82 -3.74 -6.50
C SER A 149 19.44 -4.72 -7.61
N ASN A 150 20.41 -5.09 -8.44
CA ASN A 150 20.20 -6.15 -9.44
C ASN A 150 19.99 -7.52 -8.80
N ASN A 151 20.64 -7.80 -7.65
CA ASN A 151 20.47 -9.06 -6.94
C ASN A 151 19.04 -9.18 -6.40
N LEU A 152 18.55 -8.18 -5.66
CA LEU A 152 17.16 -8.19 -5.16
C LEU A 152 16.15 -8.29 -6.32
N LYS A 153 16.38 -7.57 -7.43
CA LYS A 153 15.53 -7.67 -8.63
C LYS A 153 15.44 -9.11 -9.12
N ASN A 154 16.58 -9.78 -9.28
CA ASN A 154 16.62 -11.15 -9.79
C ASN A 154 15.97 -12.13 -8.80
N ILE A 155 16.21 -11.99 -7.49
CA ILE A 155 15.55 -12.79 -6.46
C ILE A 155 14.04 -12.67 -6.59
N VAL A 156 13.49 -11.46 -6.64
CA VAL A 156 12.04 -11.24 -6.70
C VAL A 156 11.44 -11.78 -7.99
N LEU A 157 12.04 -11.52 -9.15
CA LEU A 157 11.56 -12.06 -10.42
C LEU A 157 11.57 -13.60 -10.43
N ASN A 158 12.63 -14.22 -9.94
CA ASN A 158 12.73 -15.67 -9.94
C ASN A 158 11.79 -16.35 -8.94
N THR A 159 11.47 -15.70 -7.82
CA THR A 159 10.70 -16.30 -6.73
C THR A 159 9.23 -15.95 -6.74
N LEU A 160 8.85 -14.80 -7.31
CA LEU A 160 7.48 -14.27 -7.23
C LEU A 160 6.77 -14.21 -8.59
N GLU A 161 7.47 -13.82 -9.68
CA GLU A 161 6.83 -13.73 -11.00
C GLU A 161 6.39 -15.10 -11.51
N ASN A 162 5.16 -15.23 -11.98
CA ASN A 162 4.57 -16.49 -12.43
C ASN A 162 3.47 -16.23 -13.48
N LYS A 163 2.75 -17.26 -13.92
CA LYS A 163 1.72 -17.14 -14.95
C LYS A 163 0.51 -16.27 -14.56
N TYR A 164 0.32 -15.99 -13.27
CA TYR A 164 -0.76 -15.16 -12.75
C TYR A 164 -0.26 -13.75 -12.36
N LEU A 165 1.04 -13.59 -12.15
CA LEU A 165 1.62 -12.35 -11.63
C LEU A 165 2.75 -11.87 -12.53
N LYS A 166 2.55 -10.73 -13.19
CA LYS A 166 3.57 -9.99 -13.94
C LYS A 166 4.27 -8.98 -13.05
N ILE A 167 5.59 -8.84 -13.22
CA ILE A 167 6.38 -7.86 -12.48
C ILE A 167 7.06 -6.90 -13.44
N GLN A 168 6.70 -5.62 -13.35
CA GLN A 168 7.40 -4.53 -14.01
C GLN A 168 8.48 -3.98 -13.07
N THR A 169 9.65 -3.65 -13.57
CA THR A 169 10.76 -3.16 -12.74
C THR A 169 11.10 -1.71 -13.03
N THR A 170 11.48 -0.97 -11.98
CA THR A 170 11.98 0.41 -12.06
C THR A 170 13.07 0.64 -11.01
N LYS A 171 13.86 1.72 -11.15
CA LYS A 171 14.76 2.21 -10.09
C LYS A 171 14.13 3.30 -9.23
N ASP A 172 12.97 3.80 -9.62
CA ASP A 172 12.28 4.91 -8.95
C ASP A 172 11.47 4.45 -7.73
N ILE A 173 12.17 4.28 -6.62
CA ILE A 173 11.57 3.85 -5.35
C ILE A 173 10.59 4.89 -4.83
N ILE A 174 10.99 6.17 -4.83
CA ILE A 174 10.14 7.25 -4.30
C ILE A 174 8.84 7.40 -5.09
N GLY A 175 8.90 7.26 -6.42
CA GLY A 175 7.70 7.32 -7.25
C GLY A 175 6.72 6.19 -6.94
N VAL A 176 7.21 4.97 -6.69
CA VAL A 176 6.36 3.83 -6.32
C VAL A 176 5.77 4.01 -4.91
N GLU A 177 6.54 4.51 -3.94
CA GLU A 177 6.02 4.80 -2.59
C GLU A 177 4.96 5.90 -2.60
N ILE A 178 5.15 6.97 -3.38
CA ILE A 178 4.15 8.03 -3.54
C ILE A 178 2.88 7.47 -4.16
N CYS A 179 2.96 6.75 -5.27
CA CYS A 179 1.80 6.14 -5.93
C CYS A 179 1.00 5.26 -4.95
N SER A 180 1.69 4.32 -4.29
CA SER A 180 1.05 3.34 -3.41
C SER A 180 0.44 3.95 -2.14
N SER A 181 0.95 5.10 -1.71
CA SER A 181 0.45 5.82 -0.54
C SER A 181 -0.70 6.76 -0.88
N VAL A 182 -0.50 7.64 -1.86
CA VAL A 182 -1.45 8.71 -2.21
C VAL A 182 -2.73 8.17 -2.84
N LYS A 183 -2.68 7.01 -3.52
CA LYS A 183 -3.90 6.38 -4.06
C LYS A 183 -5.00 6.18 -3.02
N ASN A 184 -4.63 5.87 -1.77
CA ASN A 184 -5.59 5.67 -0.69
C ASN A 184 -6.32 6.97 -0.31
N ILE A 185 -5.65 8.11 -0.41
CA ILE A 185 -6.24 9.44 -0.26
C ILE A 185 -7.25 9.67 -1.38
N MET A 186 -6.83 9.42 -2.62
CA MET A 186 -7.68 9.63 -3.79
C MET A 186 -8.89 8.68 -3.81
N ALA A 187 -8.75 7.48 -3.26
CA ALA A 187 -9.86 6.54 -3.12
C ALA A 187 -10.96 7.07 -2.18
N ILE A 188 -10.61 7.75 -1.08
CA ILE A 188 -11.59 8.41 -0.22
C ILE A 188 -12.37 9.47 -1.01
N ALA A 189 -11.66 10.31 -1.75
CA ALA A 189 -12.30 11.37 -2.55
C ALA A 189 -13.19 10.82 -3.67
N SER A 190 -12.75 9.76 -4.34
CA SER A 190 -13.57 9.08 -5.35
C SER A 190 -14.85 8.48 -4.76
N GLY A 191 -14.75 7.89 -3.56
CA GLY A 191 -15.91 7.42 -2.83
C GLY A 191 -16.85 8.56 -2.41
N ILE A 192 -16.31 9.73 -2.01
CA ILE A 192 -17.13 10.92 -1.72
C ILE A 192 -17.96 11.33 -2.94
N ILE A 193 -17.35 11.37 -4.13
CA ILE A 193 -18.04 11.71 -5.37
C ILE A 193 -19.19 10.75 -5.65
N ASP A 194 -18.97 9.46 -5.44
CA ASP A 194 -19.99 8.42 -5.62
C ASP A 194 -21.13 8.59 -4.60
N GLY A 195 -20.79 8.81 -3.31
CA GLY A 195 -21.76 9.07 -2.26
C GLY A 195 -22.56 10.37 -2.45
N LEU A 196 -22.03 11.36 -3.14
CA LEU A 196 -22.75 12.55 -3.57
C LEU A 196 -23.67 12.30 -4.78
N ASN A 197 -23.78 11.05 -5.24
CA ASN A 197 -24.58 10.59 -6.38
C ASN A 197 -24.19 11.24 -7.73
N TYR A 198 -22.93 11.60 -7.91
CA TYR A 198 -22.41 11.97 -9.23
C TYR A 198 -22.15 10.72 -10.08
N GLY A 199 -22.35 10.83 -11.39
CA GLY A 199 -22.16 9.73 -12.33
C GLY A 199 -20.68 9.41 -12.61
N GLU A 200 -20.47 8.30 -13.32
CA GLU A 200 -19.15 7.78 -13.72
C GLU A 200 -18.26 8.82 -14.41
N SER A 201 -18.84 9.71 -15.26
CA SER A 201 -18.08 10.75 -15.95
C SER A 201 -17.37 11.68 -14.98
N THR A 202 -18.01 12.05 -13.85
CA THR A 202 -17.42 12.90 -12.81
C THR A 202 -16.33 12.13 -12.05
N LYS A 203 -16.56 10.84 -11.76
CA LYS A 203 -15.57 9.98 -11.11
C LYS A 203 -14.30 9.88 -11.96
N TYR A 204 -14.42 9.59 -13.25
CA TYR A 204 -13.25 9.48 -14.13
C TYR A 204 -12.58 10.83 -14.41
N LEU A 205 -13.31 11.93 -14.42
CA LEU A 205 -12.72 13.27 -14.41
C LEU A 205 -11.82 13.44 -13.17
N PHE A 206 -12.33 13.10 -11.99
CA PHE A 206 -11.56 13.16 -10.75
C PHE A 206 -10.33 12.26 -10.80
N ILE A 207 -10.45 10.99 -11.23
CA ILE A 207 -9.32 10.06 -11.34
C ILE A 207 -8.25 10.63 -12.26
N THR A 208 -8.63 11.27 -13.36
CA THR A 208 -7.69 11.94 -14.27
C THR A 208 -6.93 13.06 -13.56
N GLU A 209 -7.62 13.89 -12.78
CA GLU A 209 -7.00 14.97 -12.00
C GLU A 209 -6.09 14.41 -10.91
N ALA A 210 -6.49 13.32 -10.25
CA ALA A 210 -5.69 12.63 -9.25
C ALA A 210 -4.37 12.09 -9.86
N ILE A 211 -4.42 11.48 -11.04
CA ILE A 211 -3.24 11.00 -11.77
C ILE A 211 -2.29 12.17 -12.09
N TYR A 212 -2.82 13.33 -12.51
CA TYR A 212 -1.98 14.51 -12.76
C TYR A 212 -1.33 15.03 -11.47
N GLU A 213 -2.06 15.11 -10.37
CA GLU A 213 -1.52 15.57 -9.08
C GLU A 213 -0.44 14.62 -8.56
N ILE A 214 -0.69 13.31 -8.59
CA ILE A 214 0.30 12.30 -8.16
C ILE A 214 1.55 12.36 -9.05
N ARG A 215 1.39 12.47 -10.38
CA ARG A 215 2.51 12.61 -11.30
C ARG A 215 3.38 13.84 -11.01
N ASN A 216 2.73 14.96 -10.67
CA ASN A 216 3.45 16.17 -10.28
C ASN A 216 4.15 15.99 -8.93
N LEU A 217 3.49 15.37 -7.98
CA LEU A 217 4.06 15.06 -6.66
C LEU A 217 5.31 14.19 -6.78
N ILE A 218 5.27 13.12 -7.60
CA ILE A 218 6.45 12.29 -7.89
C ILE A 218 7.63 13.15 -8.36
N ASN A 219 7.39 14.09 -9.28
CA ASN A 219 8.44 14.98 -9.80
C ASN A 219 8.99 15.92 -8.72
N LEU A 220 8.13 16.46 -7.85
CA LEU A 220 8.54 17.36 -6.78
C LEU A 220 9.37 16.65 -5.69
N PHE A 221 9.21 15.34 -5.57
CA PHE A 221 10.07 14.49 -4.74
C PHE A 221 11.25 13.87 -5.49
N SER A 222 11.62 14.43 -6.66
CA SER A 222 12.73 13.95 -7.50
C SER A 222 12.57 12.52 -8.03
N GLY A 223 11.34 12.02 -8.09
CA GLY A 223 11.00 10.76 -8.74
C GLY A 223 10.79 10.90 -10.25
N ASN A 224 10.64 9.78 -10.93
CA ASN A 224 10.40 9.75 -12.36
C ASN A 224 8.90 9.84 -12.68
N LYS A 225 8.48 10.90 -13.37
CA LYS A 225 7.08 11.10 -13.81
C LYS A 225 6.47 9.90 -14.55
N LYS A 226 7.28 9.08 -15.20
CA LYS A 226 6.82 7.88 -15.92
C LYS A 226 6.36 6.77 -14.98
N THR A 227 6.75 6.80 -13.71
CA THR A 227 6.32 5.80 -12.71
C THR A 227 4.80 5.77 -12.54
N ILE A 228 4.12 6.89 -12.81
CA ILE A 228 2.64 6.92 -12.82
C ILE A 228 2.02 5.94 -13.82
N LEU A 229 2.72 5.56 -14.90
CA LEU A 229 2.24 4.63 -15.94
C LEU A 229 2.51 3.16 -15.60
N THR A 230 3.00 2.86 -14.42
CA THR A 230 3.27 1.49 -13.96
C THR A 230 2.05 0.86 -13.26
N TYR A 231 2.15 -0.44 -12.92
CA TYR A 231 1.13 -1.12 -12.12
C TYR A 231 0.97 -0.53 -10.70
N ALA A 232 2.04 0.08 -10.13
CA ALA A 232 1.92 0.81 -8.87
C ALA A 232 1.27 2.21 -9.04
N GLY A 233 1.23 2.73 -10.26
CA GLY A 233 0.62 4.01 -10.62
C GLY A 233 -0.82 3.85 -11.10
N ILE A 234 -1.06 4.05 -12.39
CA ILE A 234 -2.40 4.14 -12.98
C ILE A 234 -3.29 2.91 -12.68
N ASP A 235 -2.73 1.71 -12.72
CA ASP A 235 -3.47 0.47 -12.44
C ASP A 235 -3.98 0.46 -10.99
N ASP A 236 -3.09 0.66 -10.00
CA ASP A 236 -3.47 0.64 -8.57
C ASP A 236 -4.37 1.84 -8.19
N ILE A 237 -4.19 3.01 -8.83
CA ILE A 237 -5.05 4.18 -8.63
C ILE A 237 -6.45 3.90 -9.17
N CYS A 238 -6.58 3.47 -10.44
CA CYS A 238 -7.87 3.21 -11.06
C CYS A 238 -8.63 2.11 -10.31
N MET A 239 -7.96 1.01 -9.97
CA MET A 239 -8.57 -0.09 -9.24
C MET A 239 -9.06 0.37 -7.85
N THR A 240 -8.22 1.11 -7.09
CA THR A 240 -8.56 1.50 -5.72
C THR A 240 -9.65 2.58 -5.68
N CYS A 241 -9.72 3.46 -6.68
CA CYS A 241 -10.70 4.54 -6.78
C CYS A 241 -12.05 4.13 -7.42
N SER A 242 -12.20 2.89 -7.89
CA SER A 242 -13.39 2.48 -8.65
C SER A 242 -14.21 1.37 -8.00
N THR A 243 -13.88 0.92 -6.78
CA THR A 243 -14.56 -0.23 -6.19
C THR A 243 -14.74 -0.16 -4.69
N ALA A 244 -15.90 -0.64 -4.23
CA ALA A 244 -16.22 -0.82 -2.82
C ALA A 244 -15.35 -1.87 -2.09
N ASN A 245 -14.54 -2.66 -2.80
CA ASN A 245 -13.54 -3.51 -2.17
C ASN A 245 -12.43 -2.69 -1.48
N SER A 246 -12.29 -1.41 -1.83
CA SER A 246 -11.41 -0.46 -1.17
C SER A 246 -12.08 0.12 0.08
N ARG A 247 -11.52 -0.18 1.26
CA ARG A 247 -11.97 0.39 2.54
C ARG A 247 -11.94 1.92 2.56
N ASN A 248 -10.96 2.51 1.87
CA ASN A 248 -10.83 3.95 1.72
C ASN A 248 -12.00 4.51 0.89
N TYR A 249 -12.32 3.87 -0.23
CA TYR A 249 -13.45 4.23 -1.07
C TYR A 249 -14.78 4.15 -0.30
N THR A 250 -15.02 3.05 0.44
CA THR A 250 -16.23 2.87 1.24
C THR A 250 -16.38 3.96 2.30
N LEU A 251 -15.29 4.36 2.98
CA LEU A 251 -15.34 5.52 3.88
C LEU A 251 -15.80 6.77 3.13
N GLY A 252 -15.27 7.01 1.94
CA GLY A 252 -15.66 8.14 1.10
C GLY A 252 -17.14 8.14 0.76
N VAL A 253 -17.70 6.98 0.39
CA VAL A 253 -19.13 6.83 0.10
C VAL A 253 -19.97 7.20 1.32
N LEU A 254 -19.61 6.73 2.52
CA LEU A 254 -20.34 7.07 3.76
C LEU A 254 -20.33 8.59 4.02
N ILE A 255 -19.18 9.25 3.79
CA ILE A 255 -19.06 10.72 3.93
C ILE A 255 -19.90 11.45 2.88
N GLY A 256 -19.83 11.02 1.61
CA GLY A 256 -20.56 11.63 0.50
C GLY A 256 -22.08 11.49 0.64
N ASN A 257 -22.56 10.35 1.13
CA ASN A 257 -23.96 10.09 1.44
C ASN A 257 -24.48 10.86 2.66
N ASN A 258 -23.63 11.62 3.35
CA ASN A 258 -23.96 12.32 4.58
C ASN A 258 -24.52 11.37 5.67
N ASN A 259 -23.93 10.16 5.78
CA ASN A 259 -24.23 9.21 6.85
C ASN A 259 -23.94 9.84 8.22
N SER A 260 -24.58 9.34 9.27
CA SER A 260 -24.39 9.85 10.63
C SER A 260 -22.92 9.74 11.07
N GLU A 261 -22.49 10.65 11.95
CA GLU A 261 -21.15 10.54 12.56
C GLU A 261 -20.97 9.21 13.29
N GLU A 262 -22.03 8.64 13.83
CA GLU A 262 -22.02 7.34 14.49
C GLU A 262 -21.68 6.22 13.51
N ASP A 263 -22.33 6.16 12.35
CA ASP A 263 -22.05 5.16 11.30
C ASP A 263 -20.59 5.25 10.81
N ILE A 264 -20.13 6.48 10.53
CA ILE A 264 -18.77 6.73 10.10
C ILE A 264 -17.76 6.31 11.17
N ASN A 265 -18.02 6.63 12.44
CA ASN A 265 -17.14 6.25 13.55
C ASN A 265 -17.15 4.74 13.82
N ASN A 266 -18.28 4.07 13.69
CA ASN A 266 -18.37 2.61 13.79
C ASN A 266 -17.54 1.95 12.67
N TYR A 267 -17.68 2.41 11.43
CA TYR A 267 -16.87 1.91 10.32
C TYR A 267 -15.35 2.11 10.55
N LYS A 268 -14.94 3.28 11.09
CA LYS A 268 -13.54 3.56 11.44
C LYS A 268 -13.00 2.66 12.56
N LYS A 269 -13.84 2.25 13.52
CA LYS A 269 -13.45 1.36 14.63
C LYS A 269 -13.25 -0.09 14.15
N GLU A 270 -14.13 -0.56 13.26
CA GLU A 270 -14.12 -1.93 12.76
C GLU A 270 -13.11 -2.16 11.64
N THR A 271 -12.63 -1.07 11.00
CA THR A 271 -11.86 -1.15 9.77
C THR A 271 -10.62 -0.26 9.82
N THR A 272 -9.43 -0.84 9.60
CA THR A 272 -8.22 -0.03 9.44
C THR A 272 -8.25 0.69 8.09
N ILE A 273 -8.32 2.02 8.12
CA ILE A 273 -8.39 2.89 6.94
C ILE A 273 -7.09 3.67 6.80
N GLU A 274 -6.18 3.14 6.01
CA GLU A 274 -4.84 3.72 5.82
C GLU A 274 -4.89 5.14 5.25
N GLY A 275 -5.86 5.43 4.38
CA GLY A 275 -6.03 6.73 3.74
C GLY A 275 -6.24 7.89 4.72
N LEU A 276 -6.88 7.66 5.87
CA LEU A 276 -7.02 8.68 6.91
C LEU A 276 -5.65 9.16 7.39
N TYR A 277 -4.84 8.24 7.90
CA TYR A 277 -3.52 8.56 8.42
C TYR A 277 -2.60 9.13 7.34
N THR A 278 -2.67 8.53 6.14
CA THR A 278 -1.88 8.98 4.99
C THR A 278 -2.25 10.40 4.58
N THR A 279 -3.54 10.78 4.60
CA THR A 279 -3.99 12.14 4.28
C THR A 279 -3.36 13.16 5.22
N LYS A 280 -3.40 12.91 6.52
CA LYS A 280 -2.81 13.82 7.51
C LYS A 280 -1.31 13.98 7.29
N SER A 281 -0.58 12.87 7.20
CA SER A 281 0.88 12.90 7.03
C SER A 281 1.31 13.57 5.71
N PHE A 282 0.58 13.31 4.61
CA PHE A 282 0.88 13.99 3.34
C PHE A 282 0.53 15.48 3.38
N TYR A 283 -0.57 15.87 4.02
CA TYR A 283 -0.91 17.28 4.19
C TYR A 283 0.16 18.03 4.99
N ASP A 284 0.63 17.46 6.09
CA ASP A 284 1.73 18.02 6.89
C ASP A 284 3.02 18.13 6.05
N LEU A 285 3.34 17.07 5.30
CA LEU A 285 4.55 17.02 4.46
C LEU A 285 4.53 18.07 3.34
N ILE A 286 3.42 18.20 2.61
CA ILE A 286 3.29 19.19 1.52
C ILE A 286 3.26 20.61 2.08
N THR A 287 2.68 20.83 3.25
CA THR A 287 2.65 22.14 3.92
C THR A 287 4.05 22.57 4.33
N VAL A 288 4.80 21.71 5.02
CA VAL A 288 6.19 22.00 5.44
C VAL A 288 7.11 22.26 4.25
N LYS A 289 6.90 21.52 3.14
CA LYS A 289 7.71 21.67 1.92
C LYS A 289 7.18 22.78 0.98
N ASN A 290 6.09 23.46 1.32
CA ASN A 290 5.41 24.45 0.48
C ASN A 290 5.08 23.90 -0.93
N ILE A 291 4.56 22.67 -0.98
CA ILE A 291 4.17 22.00 -2.23
C ILE A 291 2.69 22.20 -2.49
N ASN A 292 2.33 22.64 -3.69
CA ASN A 292 0.94 22.82 -4.10
C ASN A 292 0.32 21.48 -4.54
N CYS A 293 -0.53 20.90 -3.69
CA CYS A 293 -1.32 19.68 -3.94
C CYS A 293 -2.79 19.93 -3.56
N PRO A 294 -3.57 20.58 -4.42
CA PRO A 294 -4.90 21.03 -4.07
C PRO A 294 -5.88 19.91 -3.74
N LEU A 295 -5.84 18.75 -4.41
CA LEU A 295 -6.71 17.61 -4.09
C LEU A 295 -6.42 17.06 -2.70
N ILE A 296 -5.15 16.81 -2.36
CA ILE A 296 -4.77 16.36 -1.02
C ILE A 296 -5.25 17.37 0.03
N SER A 297 -5.07 18.66 -0.23
CA SER A 297 -5.48 19.73 0.69
C SER A 297 -7.00 19.78 0.90
N ILE A 298 -7.78 19.63 -0.17
CA ILE A 298 -9.25 19.59 -0.10
C ILE A 298 -9.71 18.38 0.69
N ILE A 299 -9.14 17.20 0.41
CA ILE A 299 -9.49 15.97 1.08
C ILE A 299 -9.15 16.06 2.58
N TYR A 300 -7.99 16.61 2.94
CA TYR A 300 -7.64 16.88 4.33
C TYR A 300 -8.68 17.76 5.03
N LYS A 301 -9.08 18.87 4.42
CA LYS A 301 -10.07 19.77 5.00
C LYS A 301 -11.44 19.12 5.19
N ILE A 302 -11.87 18.29 4.26
CA ILE A 302 -13.10 17.51 4.40
C ILE A 302 -13.00 16.53 5.59
N LEU A 303 -11.87 15.85 5.74
CA LEU A 303 -11.71 14.80 6.76
C LEU A 303 -11.45 15.33 8.17
N TYR A 304 -10.83 16.52 8.29
CA TYR A 304 -10.30 17.02 9.56
C TYR A 304 -10.74 18.43 9.94
N GLU A 305 -11.26 19.23 8.98
CA GLU A 305 -11.68 20.63 9.21
C GLU A 305 -13.17 20.86 8.90
N ASN A 306 -13.96 19.79 8.77
CA ASN A 306 -15.40 19.85 8.48
C ASN A 306 -15.77 20.65 7.20
N GLU A 307 -14.88 20.67 6.22
CA GLU A 307 -15.19 21.28 4.93
C GLU A 307 -16.22 20.43 4.17
N LYS A 308 -17.06 21.10 3.36
CA LYS A 308 -18.14 20.43 2.60
C LYS A 308 -17.57 19.45 1.56
N PRO A 309 -18.09 18.21 1.47
CA PRO A 309 -17.67 17.23 0.47
C PRO A 309 -17.78 17.73 -0.98
N THR A 310 -18.74 18.66 -1.26
CA THR A 310 -18.95 19.29 -2.58
C THR A 310 -17.75 20.12 -3.06
N LYS A 311 -16.82 20.48 -2.17
CA LYS A 311 -15.60 21.23 -2.55
C LYS A 311 -14.73 20.50 -3.57
N ILE A 312 -14.78 19.17 -3.61
CA ILE A 312 -14.10 18.39 -4.66
C ILE A 312 -14.68 18.76 -6.02
N ILE A 313 -16.00 18.83 -6.14
CA ILE A 313 -16.69 19.15 -7.40
C ILE A 313 -16.43 20.59 -7.82
N GLU A 314 -16.51 21.53 -6.88
CA GLU A 314 -16.18 22.95 -7.14
C GLU A 314 -14.76 23.10 -7.71
N TYR A 315 -13.80 22.37 -7.14
CA TYR A 315 -12.41 22.36 -7.63
C TYR A 315 -12.32 21.80 -9.05
N LEU A 316 -12.97 20.67 -9.35
CA LEU A 316 -12.94 20.04 -10.67
C LEU A 316 -13.48 20.98 -11.76
N LEU A 317 -14.54 21.73 -11.46
CA LEU A 317 -15.18 22.65 -12.40
C LEU A 317 -14.40 23.96 -12.60
N ASN A 318 -13.74 24.45 -11.55
CA ASN A 318 -13.05 25.75 -11.57
C ASN A 318 -11.57 25.66 -11.99
N LYS A 319 -11.01 24.46 -12.08
CA LYS A 319 -9.60 24.28 -12.47
C LYS A 319 -9.39 24.64 -13.94
N LYS A 320 -8.77 25.80 -14.18
CA LYS A 320 -8.30 26.15 -15.53
C LYS A 320 -7.07 25.30 -15.87
N LYS A 321 -7.14 24.51 -16.93
CA LYS A 321 -5.98 23.82 -17.52
C LYS A 321 -5.49 24.62 -18.72
N THR A 322 -4.24 25.08 -18.65
CA THR A 322 -3.42 25.37 -19.82
C THR A 322 -2.42 24.22 -19.94
N PHE A 323 -2.42 23.56 -21.10
CA PHE A 323 -1.36 22.60 -21.46
C PHE A 323 -0.11 23.33 -21.89
#